data_6f17eca2fa1f8950004c89b52e2cbca3
#
_entry.id   6f17eca2fa1f8950004c89b52e2cbca3
#
_cell.length_a   1.000
_cell.length_b   1.000
_cell.length_c   1.000
_cell.angle_alpha   90.00
_cell.angle_beta   90.00
_cell.angle_gamma   90.00
#
_symmetry.space_group_name_H-M   'P 1'
#
loop_
_entity.id
_entity.type
_entity.pdbx_description
1 polymer ?
#
loop_
_entity_poly.entity_id
_entity_poly.type
_entity_poly.pdbx_seq_one_letter_code
_entity_poly.pdbx_strand_id
1 'polypeptide(L)'
;MSEYVITTDNNSDLPEEYLKDHGVGCMYLSYSMDGKNYTHRNFLPEHEFYEAMRNGSMPTTAQVNPENAKALLEPYLKEGKDILHIAFSSALSGTYNSSRIAAEELMEDYPDRKIIVVDSLGASLGQGFLVYLAQEKKEQGEDLETVAKWAEENRLHMVHLFTVNDLNHLYRGGRISRTTAVVGSMLNIKPVLHVDNDGKLTAIGKVRGRKKSLQELVKLMDEKIGSYHDTCHTIFISHGDCEEDANYVAEKVKEKYQINTIIMNQVGATIGAHSGPGTMALFFVGDER
;
A
#
# COMPACT_ATOMS: atom_id res chain seq x y z
N MET A 1 -19.99 -19.92 -12.85
CA MET A 1 -18.85 -18.98 -12.78
C MET A 1 -17.66 -19.78 -12.26
N SER A 2 -16.49 -19.62 -12.84
CA SER A 2 -15.28 -20.26 -12.28
C SER A 2 -14.96 -19.64 -10.91
N GLU A 3 -14.48 -20.46 -10.01
CA GLU A 3 -13.98 -19.98 -8.72
C GLU A 3 -12.71 -19.17 -8.96
N TYR A 4 -12.55 -18.05 -8.31
CA TYR A 4 -11.32 -17.24 -8.40
C TYR A 4 -10.80 -16.83 -7.04
N VAL A 5 -9.51 -16.48 -6.99
CA VAL A 5 -8.84 -15.96 -5.79
C VAL A 5 -8.36 -14.54 -6.05
N ILE A 6 -8.40 -13.69 -5.02
CA ILE A 6 -7.71 -12.41 -5.04
C ILE A 6 -6.31 -12.61 -4.45
N THR A 7 -5.32 -12.02 -5.12
CA THR A 7 -3.93 -12.02 -4.66
C THR A 7 -3.38 -10.59 -4.69
N THR A 8 -2.38 -10.33 -3.86
CA THR A 8 -1.68 -9.03 -3.78
C THR A 8 -0.20 -9.24 -3.46
N ASP A 9 0.51 -8.19 -3.12
CA ASP A 9 1.86 -8.24 -2.59
C ASP A 9 1.95 -7.58 -1.19
N ASN A 10 3.03 -7.84 -0.46
CA ASN A 10 3.18 -7.36 0.92
C ASN A 10 3.31 -5.84 1.07
N ASN A 11 3.37 -5.09 -0.05
CA ASN A 11 3.26 -3.63 0.02
C ASN A 11 1.80 -3.14 0.18
N SER A 12 0.83 -4.04 0.19
CA SER A 12 -0.55 -3.74 0.60
C SER A 12 -0.67 -3.41 2.09
N ASP A 13 0.32 -3.83 2.89
CA ASP A 13 0.37 -3.70 4.35
C ASP A 13 -0.91 -4.21 5.06
N LEU A 14 -1.71 -5.05 4.38
CA LEU A 14 -2.85 -5.70 5.02
C LEU A 14 -2.39 -6.62 6.15
N PRO A 15 -3.08 -6.65 7.30
CA PRO A 15 -2.76 -7.58 8.38
C PRO A 15 -2.73 -9.04 7.89
N GLU A 16 -1.77 -9.83 8.35
CA GLU A 16 -1.67 -11.25 7.98
C GLU A 16 -2.93 -12.04 8.34
N GLU A 17 -3.56 -11.70 9.45
CA GLU A 17 -4.84 -12.28 9.87
C GLU A 17 -5.93 -12.03 8.82
N TYR A 18 -6.04 -10.78 8.33
CA TYR A 18 -7.00 -10.45 7.26
C TYR A 18 -6.74 -11.28 5.99
N LEU A 19 -5.48 -11.33 5.53
CA LEU A 19 -5.12 -12.10 4.33
C LEU A 19 -5.51 -13.57 4.47
N LYS A 20 -5.25 -14.16 5.63
CA LYS A 20 -5.56 -15.55 5.94
C LYS A 20 -7.07 -15.81 6.03
N ASP A 21 -7.80 -14.97 6.76
CA ASP A 21 -9.23 -15.16 7.03
C ASP A 21 -10.08 -15.03 5.74
N HIS A 22 -9.64 -14.18 4.81
CA HIS A 22 -10.30 -13.97 3.52
C HIS A 22 -9.68 -14.76 2.35
N GLY A 23 -8.65 -15.57 2.61
CA GLY A 23 -7.99 -16.39 1.58
C GLY A 23 -7.31 -15.57 0.50
N VAL A 24 -6.80 -14.38 0.83
CA VAL A 24 -6.06 -13.51 -0.09
C VAL A 24 -4.62 -13.97 -0.18
N GLY A 25 -4.16 -14.35 -1.39
CA GLY A 25 -2.77 -14.74 -1.61
C GLY A 25 -1.83 -13.53 -1.59
N CYS A 26 -0.62 -13.67 -1.02
CA CYS A 26 0.33 -12.58 -0.90
C CYS A 26 1.70 -12.95 -1.46
N MET A 27 2.23 -12.15 -2.39
CA MET A 27 3.63 -12.17 -2.82
C MET A 27 4.47 -11.35 -1.86
N TYR A 28 5.74 -11.73 -1.71
CA TYR A 28 6.63 -11.02 -0.80
C TYR A 28 7.83 -10.43 -1.54
N LEU A 29 7.91 -9.09 -1.53
CA LEU A 29 9.14 -8.38 -1.83
C LEU A 29 10.14 -8.64 -0.68
N SER A 30 11.41 -8.45 -0.95
CA SER A 30 12.47 -8.64 0.03
C SER A 30 13.24 -7.36 0.28
N TYR A 31 14.05 -7.34 1.34
CA TYR A 31 14.97 -6.25 1.60
C TYR A 31 16.33 -6.76 2.08
N SER A 32 17.33 -5.94 1.91
CA SER A 32 18.69 -6.16 2.43
C SER A 32 19.03 -5.03 3.41
N MET A 33 19.60 -5.38 4.55
CA MET A 33 20.02 -4.43 5.57
C MET A 33 21.27 -4.97 6.28
N ASP A 34 22.30 -4.13 6.43
CA ASP A 34 23.55 -4.44 7.12
C ASP A 34 24.21 -5.75 6.62
N GLY A 35 24.20 -5.94 5.29
CA GLY A 35 24.81 -7.10 4.63
C GLY A 35 24.01 -8.40 4.73
N LYS A 36 22.80 -8.37 5.28
CA LYS A 36 21.88 -9.52 5.35
C LYS A 36 20.69 -9.33 4.43
N ASN A 37 20.20 -10.44 3.85
CA ASN A 37 18.99 -10.47 3.04
C ASN A 37 17.82 -11.01 3.88
N TYR A 38 16.69 -10.32 3.79
CA TYR A 38 15.46 -10.64 4.49
C TYR A 38 14.34 -10.94 3.49
N THR A 39 13.67 -12.06 3.72
CA THR A 39 12.51 -12.54 2.95
C THR A 39 11.38 -12.81 3.93
N HIS A 40 10.17 -13.14 3.45
CA HIS A 40 9.03 -13.49 4.29
C HIS A 40 9.33 -14.57 5.35
N ARG A 41 10.39 -15.36 5.18
CA ARG A 41 10.78 -16.42 6.13
C ARG A 41 11.58 -15.91 7.32
N ASN A 42 12.13 -14.72 7.21
CA ASN A 42 13.05 -14.15 8.21
C ASN A 42 12.98 -12.63 8.31
N PHE A 43 11.84 -12.02 7.99
CA PHE A 43 11.65 -10.59 8.23
C PHE A 43 11.88 -10.30 9.72
N LEU A 44 12.50 -9.15 9.98
CA LEU A 44 12.56 -8.65 11.35
C LEU A 44 11.15 -8.23 11.79
N PRO A 45 10.84 -8.35 13.08
CA PRO A 45 9.70 -7.64 13.65
C PRO A 45 9.80 -6.14 13.30
N GLU A 46 8.68 -5.53 12.96
CA GLU A 46 8.65 -4.15 12.44
C GLU A 46 9.35 -3.16 13.37
N HIS A 47 9.13 -3.28 14.68
CA HIS A 47 9.79 -2.42 15.66
C HIS A 47 11.32 -2.55 15.60
N GLU A 48 11.88 -3.77 15.51
CA GLU A 48 13.32 -4.01 15.39
C GLU A 48 13.87 -3.43 14.07
N PHE A 49 13.13 -3.57 12.98
CA PHE A 49 13.48 -2.99 11.70
C PHE A 49 13.60 -1.46 11.78
N TYR A 50 12.58 -0.79 12.35
CA TYR A 50 12.59 0.65 12.50
C TYR A 50 13.62 1.16 13.51
N GLU A 51 13.90 0.42 14.58
CA GLU A 51 14.99 0.72 15.52
C GLU A 51 16.36 0.65 14.84
N ALA A 52 16.60 -0.38 14.01
CA ALA A 52 17.83 -0.45 13.22
C ALA A 52 17.99 0.79 12.31
N MET A 53 16.89 1.22 11.65
CA MET A 53 16.93 2.44 10.84
C MET A 53 17.21 3.71 11.67
N ARG A 54 16.63 3.85 12.87
CA ARG A 54 16.93 4.97 13.80
C ARG A 54 18.39 4.97 14.22
N ASN A 55 19.00 3.79 14.32
CA ASN A 55 20.41 3.60 14.65
C ASN A 55 21.34 3.72 13.42
N GLY A 56 20.81 4.10 12.25
CA GLY A 56 21.59 4.42 11.06
C GLY A 56 21.66 3.33 10.00
N SER A 57 20.99 2.19 10.17
CA SER A 57 20.89 1.19 9.11
C SER A 57 20.14 1.74 7.90
N MET A 58 20.60 1.36 6.70
CA MET A 58 20.08 1.85 5.43
C MET A 58 19.60 0.68 4.57
N PRO A 59 18.38 0.17 4.80
CA PRO A 59 17.85 -0.93 4.01
C PRO A 59 17.65 -0.55 2.54
N THR A 60 17.78 -1.55 1.67
CA THR A 60 17.43 -1.50 0.25
C THR A 60 16.45 -2.62 -0.06
N THR A 61 15.64 -2.47 -1.10
CA THR A 61 14.59 -3.42 -1.42
C THR A 61 14.77 -4.05 -2.79
N ALA A 62 14.25 -5.26 -2.95
CA ALA A 62 14.16 -5.94 -4.23
C ALA A 62 12.69 -6.21 -4.56
N GLN A 63 12.30 -5.92 -5.82
CA GLN A 63 10.98 -6.26 -6.34
C GLN A 63 10.78 -7.78 -6.43
N VAL A 64 9.54 -8.23 -6.54
CA VAL A 64 9.22 -9.60 -6.94
C VAL A 64 9.70 -9.79 -8.38
N ASN A 65 10.38 -10.90 -8.69
CA ASN A 65 10.70 -11.28 -10.05
C ASN A 65 9.60 -12.20 -10.64
N PRO A 66 9.55 -12.43 -11.97
CA PRO A 66 8.52 -13.26 -12.58
C PRO A 66 8.46 -14.69 -12.00
N GLU A 67 9.59 -15.30 -11.68
CA GLU A 67 9.65 -16.66 -11.12
C GLU A 67 8.96 -16.73 -9.75
N ASN A 68 9.21 -15.74 -8.88
CA ASN A 68 8.56 -15.67 -7.57
C ASN A 68 7.06 -15.35 -7.71
N ALA A 69 6.67 -14.57 -8.71
CA ALA A 69 5.26 -14.33 -9.00
C ALA A 69 4.56 -15.62 -9.47
N LYS A 70 5.18 -16.39 -10.38
CA LYS A 70 4.66 -17.70 -10.79
C LYS A 70 4.52 -18.66 -9.61
N ALA A 71 5.51 -18.71 -8.72
CA ALA A 71 5.49 -19.59 -7.55
C ALA A 71 4.28 -19.34 -6.62
N LEU A 72 3.76 -18.10 -6.58
CA LEU A 72 2.52 -17.81 -5.86
C LEU A 72 1.27 -18.16 -6.68
N LEU A 73 1.25 -17.81 -7.97
CA LEU A 73 0.03 -17.86 -8.78
C LEU A 73 -0.29 -19.27 -9.27
N GLU A 74 0.72 -20.05 -9.67
CA GLU A 74 0.55 -21.36 -10.29
C GLU A 74 -0.22 -22.38 -9.43
N PRO A 75 -0.03 -22.47 -8.10
CA PRO A 75 -0.81 -23.38 -7.27
C PRO A 75 -2.32 -23.20 -7.39
N TYR A 76 -2.82 -21.95 -7.48
CA TYR A 76 -4.24 -21.66 -7.65
C TYR A 76 -4.77 -22.15 -9.01
N LEU A 77 -3.98 -21.99 -10.07
CA LEU A 77 -4.36 -22.49 -11.39
C LEU A 77 -4.44 -24.01 -11.42
N LYS A 78 -3.51 -24.71 -10.74
CA LYS A 78 -3.53 -26.17 -10.55
C LYS A 78 -4.75 -26.64 -9.79
N GLU A 79 -5.29 -25.82 -8.88
CA GLU A 79 -6.54 -26.06 -8.18
C GLU A 79 -7.78 -25.72 -9.05
N GLY A 80 -7.61 -25.25 -10.27
CA GLY A 80 -8.68 -24.88 -11.19
C GLY A 80 -9.31 -23.51 -10.92
N LYS A 81 -8.62 -22.64 -10.16
CA LYS A 81 -9.08 -21.28 -9.83
C LYS A 81 -8.50 -20.26 -10.80
N ASP A 82 -9.30 -19.25 -11.13
CA ASP A 82 -8.82 -18.05 -11.81
C ASP A 82 -8.26 -17.05 -10.79
N ILE A 83 -7.57 -15.99 -11.22
CA ILE A 83 -6.84 -15.09 -10.31
C ILE A 83 -7.10 -13.63 -10.66
N LEU A 84 -7.43 -12.82 -9.65
CA LEU A 84 -7.32 -11.36 -9.69
C LEU A 84 -6.12 -10.95 -8.84
N HIS A 85 -5.05 -10.46 -9.48
CA HIS A 85 -3.88 -9.92 -8.78
C HIS A 85 -3.92 -8.39 -8.75
N ILE A 86 -4.00 -7.80 -7.56
CA ILE A 86 -3.96 -6.34 -7.35
C ILE A 86 -2.56 -5.99 -6.84
N ALA A 87 -1.76 -5.41 -7.73
CA ALA A 87 -0.34 -5.16 -7.52
C ALA A 87 -0.04 -3.76 -7.00
N PHE A 88 1.08 -3.62 -6.30
CA PHE A 88 1.71 -2.37 -5.93
C PHE A 88 1.95 -1.47 -7.14
N SER A 89 1.84 -0.13 -6.96
CA SER A 89 1.99 0.85 -8.03
C SER A 89 3.21 0.58 -8.93
N SER A 90 2.95 0.50 -10.22
CA SER A 90 3.98 0.34 -11.25
C SER A 90 4.96 1.52 -11.32
N ALA A 91 4.54 2.70 -10.82
CA ALA A 91 5.40 3.88 -10.73
C ALA A 91 6.43 3.80 -9.58
N LEU A 92 6.23 2.89 -8.62
CA LEU A 92 7.08 2.74 -7.44
C LEU A 92 7.93 1.46 -7.46
N SER A 93 7.49 0.42 -8.18
CA SER A 93 8.17 -0.87 -8.24
C SER A 93 7.91 -1.59 -9.56
N GLY A 94 8.88 -2.36 -10.02
CA GLY A 94 8.69 -3.27 -11.16
C GLY A 94 7.87 -4.53 -10.85
N THR A 95 7.36 -4.70 -9.61
CA THR A 95 6.58 -5.86 -9.19
C THR A 95 5.33 -6.07 -10.05
N TYR A 96 4.58 -5.01 -10.38
CA TYR A 96 3.45 -5.08 -11.30
C TYR A 96 3.84 -5.71 -12.65
N ASN A 97 4.94 -5.22 -13.26
CA ASN A 97 5.37 -5.76 -14.55
C ASN A 97 5.84 -7.22 -14.44
N SER A 98 6.51 -7.58 -13.36
CA SER A 98 6.89 -8.98 -13.10
C SER A 98 5.68 -9.89 -12.96
N SER A 99 4.64 -9.43 -12.26
CA SER A 99 3.38 -10.17 -12.11
C SER A 99 2.65 -10.32 -13.44
N ARG A 100 2.66 -9.29 -14.28
CA ARG A 100 2.06 -9.32 -15.62
C ARG A 100 2.77 -10.33 -16.54
N ILE A 101 4.12 -10.34 -16.56
CA ILE A 101 4.91 -11.32 -17.33
C ILE A 101 4.60 -12.73 -16.83
N ALA A 102 4.60 -12.96 -15.52
CA ALA A 102 4.27 -14.27 -14.94
C ALA A 102 2.86 -14.74 -15.32
N ALA A 103 1.88 -13.82 -15.32
CA ALA A 103 0.51 -14.12 -15.70
C ALA A 103 0.39 -14.51 -17.18
N GLU A 104 1.08 -13.78 -18.09
CA GLU A 104 1.10 -14.10 -19.53
C GLU A 104 1.66 -15.50 -19.77
N GLU A 105 2.82 -15.82 -19.18
CA GLU A 105 3.46 -17.13 -19.33
C GLU A 105 2.63 -18.27 -18.70
N LEU A 106 2.01 -18.04 -17.54
CA LEU A 106 1.14 -19.05 -16.93
C LEU A 106 -0.13 -19.29 -17.72
N MET A 107 -0.71 -18.28 -18.36
CA MET A 107 -1.90 -18.49 -19.23
C MET A 107 -1.57 -19.25 -20.52
N GLU A 108 -0.31 -19.26 -20.98
CA GLU A 108 0.12 -20.17 -22.06
C GLU A 108 0.11 -21.64 -21.59
N ASP A 109 0.56 -21.89 -20.35
CA ASP A 109 0.59 -23.23 -19.74
C ASP A 109 -0.80 -23.72 -19.29
N TYR A 110 -1.69 -22.78 -18.91
CA TYR A 110 -3.04 -23.04 -18.38
C TYR A 110 -4.11 -22.29 -19.22
N PRO A 111 -4.35 -22.67 -20.49
CA PRO A 111 -5.19 -21.90 -21.43
C PRO A 111 -6.68 -21.82 -21.04
N ASP A 112 -7.14 -22.72 -20.14
CA ASP A 112 -8.51 -22.72 -19.62
C ASP A 112 -8.66 -21.84 -18.34
N ARG A 113 -7.58 -21.21 -17.90
CA ARG A 113 -7.54 -20.37 -16.69
C ARG A 113 -7.31 -18.91 -17.05
N LYS A 114 -7.75 -18.02 -16.17
CA LYS A 114 -7.65 -16.59 -16.36
C LYS A 114 -6.89 -15.94 -15.22
N ILE A 115 -5.96 -15.07 -15.54
CA ILE A 115 -5.26 -14.20 -14.59
C ILE A 115 -5.46 -12.76 -15.05
N ILE A 116 -6.04 -11.92 -14.20
CA ILE A 116 -6.12 -10.47 -14.43
C ILE A 116 -5.19 -9.79 -13.43
N VAL A 117 -4.28 -8.95 -13.93
CA VAL A 117 -3.34 -8.18 -13.11
C VAL A 117 -3.71 -6.71 -13.18
N VAL A 118 -4.13 -6.14 -12.05
CA VAL A 118 -4.51 -4.74 -11.92
C VAL A 118 -3.39 -3.96 -11.24
N ASP A 119 -2.95 -2.88 -11.88
CA ASP A 119 -2.08 -1.88 -11.24
C ASP A 119 -2.92 -1.03 -10.30
N SER A 120 -2.71 -1.13 -9.00
CA SER A 120 -3.46 -0.32 -8.04
C SER A 120 -3.15 1.16 -8.13
N LEU A 121 -2.02 1.54 -8.74
CA LEU A 121 -1.44 2.89 -8.64
C LEU A 121 -1.40 3.39 -7.19
N GLY A 122 -1.31 2.47 -6.23
CA GLY A 122 -1.39 2.69 -4.80
C GLY A 122 -0.23 2.04 -4.05
N ALA A 123 -0.16 2.32 -2.77
CA ALA A 123 0.89 1.83 -1.87
C ALA A 123 0.34 1.66 -0.46
N SER A 124 0.97 0.76 0.33
CA SER A 124 0.62 0.52 1.72
C SER A 124 -0.88 0.16 1.87
N LEU A 125 -1.49 0.50 2.97
CA LEU A 125 -2.92 0.25 3.17
C LEU A 125 -3.84 0.98 2.17
N GLY A 126 -3.34 1.87 1.31
CA GLY A 126 -4.13 2.39 0.19
C GLY A 126 -4.28 1.38 -0.95
N GLN A 127 -3.25 0.58 -1.25
CA GLN A 127 -3.37 -0.63 -2.06
C GLN A 127 -4.23 -1.67 -1.33
N GLY A 128 -3.97 -1.87 -0.03
CA GLY A 128 -4.73 -2.78 0.82
C GLY A 128 -6.22 -2.46 0.85
N PHE A 129 -6.59 -1.19 0.81
CA PHE A 129 -7.99 -0.76 0.78
C PHE A 129 -8.69 -1.17 -0.54
N LEU A 130 -8.00 -1.03 -1.67
CA LEU A 130 -8.52 -1.52 -2.95
C LEU A 130 -8.70 -3.05 -2.93
N VAL A 131 -7.75 -3.80 -2.34
CA VAL A 131 -7.86 -5.25 -2.15
C VAL A 131 -9.03 -5.61 -1.25
N TYR A 132 -9.20 -4.90 -0.13
CA TYR A 132 -10.30 -5.07 0.81
C TYR A 132 -11.66 -4.92 0.12
N LEU A 133 -11.88 -3.82 -0.60
CA LEU A 133 -13.14 -3.57 -1.30
C LEU A 133 -13.39 -4.55 -2.46
N ALA A 134 -12.34 -4.98 -3.16
CA ALA A 134 -12.43 -6.02 -4.19
C ALA A 134 -12.84 -7.37 -3.57
N GLN A 135 -12.31 -7.69 -2.39
CA GLN A 135 -12.66 -8.92 -1.67
C GLN A 135 -14.12 -8.89 -1.18
N GLU A 136 -14.60 -7.75 -0.66
CA GLU A 136 -16.02 -7.59 -0.29
C GLU A 136 -16.95 -7.86 -1.49
N LYS A 137 -16.62 -7.35 -2.68
CA LYS A 137 -17.39 -7.60 -3.91
C LYS A 137 -17.38 -9.07 -4.32
N LYS A 138 -16.23 -9.72 -4.24
CA LYS A 138 -16.12 -11.15 -4.47
C LYS A 138 -17.02 -11.95 -3.51
N GLU A 139 -17.03 -11.60 -2.22
CA GLU A 139 -17.86 -12.25 -1.19
C GLU A 139 -19.36 -12.00 -1.41
N GLN A 140 -19.71 -10.89 -2.07
CA GLN A 140 -21.09 -10.62 -2.55
C GLN A 140 -21.45 -11.42 -3.79
N GLY A 141 -20.52 -12.20 -4.35
CA GLY A 141 -20.76 -13.10 -5.49
C GLY A 141 -20.49 -12.46 -6.87
N GLU A 142 -19.83 -11.30 -6.93
CA GLU A 142 -19.43 -10.71 -8.20
C GLU A 142 -18.33 -11.57 -8.88
N ASP A 143 -18.35 -11.65 -10.20
CA ASP A 143 -17.37 -12.43 -10.97
C ASP A 143 -16.03 -11.70 -11.13
N LEU A 144 -15.02 -12.46 -11.57
CA LEU A 144 -13.65 -11.99 -11.73
C LEU A 144 -13.54 -10.72 -12.60
N GLU A 145 -14.19 -10.72 -13.77
CA GLU A 145 -14.14 -9.63 -14.73
C GLU A 145 -14.79 -8.36 -14.18
N THR A 146 -15.93 -8.53 -13.52
CA THR A 146 -16.68 -7.44 -12.89
C THR A 146 -15.84 -6.78 -11.80
N VAL A 147 -15.23 -7.59 -10.92
CA VAL A 147 -14.40 -7.06 -9.81
C VAL A 147 -13.10 -6.44 -10.32
N ALA A 148 -12.45 -7.06 -11.32
CA ALA A 148 -11.25 -6.51 -11.93
C ALA A 148 -11.51 -5.15 -12.59
N LYS A 149 -12.57 -5.05 -13.39
CA LYS A 149 -12.99 -3.79 -14.01
C LYS A 149 -13.30 -2.72 -12.96
N TRP A 150 -14.07 -3.10 -11.92
CA TRP A 150 -14.36 -2.20 -10.82
C TRP A 150 -13.08 -1.68 -10.15
N ALA A 151 -12.11 -2.55 -9.89
CA ALA A 151 -10.84 -2.17 -9.27
C ALA A 151 -10.05 -1.17 -10.14
N GLU A 152 -10.02 -1.37 -11.47
CA GLU A 152 -9.38 -0.44 -12.40
C GLU A 152 -10.08 0.93 -12.44
N GLU A 153 -11.40 0.96 -12.44
CA GLU A 153 -12.20 2.18 -12.51
C GLU A 153 -12.14 2.98 -11.19
N ASN A 154 -12.02 2.28 -10.05
CA ASN A 154 -12.11 2.90 -8.72
C ASN A 154 -10.76 3.12 -8.03
N ARG A 155 -9.65 2.60 -8.56
CA ARG A 155 -8.31 2.74 -7.94
C ARG A 155 -7.89 4.19 -7.65
N LEU A 156 -8.36 5.16 -8.44
CA LEU A 156 -8.05 6.58 -8.23
C LEU A 156 -8.93 7.25 -7.16
N HIS A 157 -10.00 6.59 -6.72
CA HIS A 157 -10.78 7.02 -5.57
C HIS A 157 -10.17 6.60 -4.22
N MET A 158 -9.17 5.72 -4.24
CA MET A 158 -8.40 5.39 -3.02
C MET A 158 -7.43 6.53 -2.73
N VAL A 159 -7.84 7.48 -1.89
CA VAL A 159 -7.02 8.64 -1.50
C VAL A 159 -5.91 8.21 -0.55
N HIS A 160 -4.70 8.68 -0.83
CA HIS A 160 -3.49 8.41 -0.03
C HIS A 160 -2.94 9.74 0.46
N LEU A 161 -3.02 10.02 1.74
CA LEU A 161 -2.42 11.20 2.36
C LEU A 161 -1.39 10.75 3.38
N PHE A 162 -0.16 11.26 3.31
CA PHE A 162 0.86 10.85 4.25
C PHE A 162 1.87 11.94 4.59
N THR A 163 2.55 11.76 5.70
CA THR A 163 3.68 12.58 6.14
C THR A 163 4.81 11.69 6.62
N VAL A 164 6.03 12.13 6.43
CA VAL A 164 7.24 11.43 6.89
C VAL A 164 8.06 12.33 7.80
N ASN A 165 8.91 11.74 8.62
CA ASN A 165 9.82 12.52 9.45
C ASN A 165 10.99 13.10 8.65
N ASP A 166 11.47 12.34 7.65
CA ASP A 166 12.61 12.72 6.82
C ASP A 166 12.41 12.27 5.36
N LEU A 167 12.40 13.23 4.43
CA LEU A 167 12.32 12.96 2.99
C LEU A 167 13.57 12.28 2.41
N ASN A 168 14.70 12.28 3.11
CA ASN A 168 15.93 11.67 2.63
C ASN A 168 15.80 10.17 2.38
N HIS A 169 14.94 9.47 3.14
CA HIS A 169 14.65 8.06 2.90
C HIS A 169 14.02 7.85 1.53
N LEU A 170 12.97 8.60 1.20
CA LEU A 170 12.29 8.55 -0.10
C LEU A 170 13.20 8.96 -1.26
N TYR A 171 14.00 10.00 -1.07
CA TYR A 171 14.96 10.46 -2.08
C TYR A 171 16.07 9.43 -2.34
N ARG A 172 16.69 8.90 -1.29
CA ARG A 172 17.72 7.87 -1.40
C ARG A 172 17.18 6.61 -2.10
N GLY A 173 15.95 6.25 -1.80
CA GLY A 173 15.25 5.16 -2.46
C GLY A 173 14.82 5.46 -3.90
N GLY A 174 14.95 6.70 -4.37
CA GLY A 174 14.56 7.13 -5.72
C GLY A 174 13.05 7.22 -5.96
N ARG A 175 12.23 7.28 -4.89
CA ARG A 175 10.76 7.37 -5.00
C ARG A 175 10.25 8.80 -4.99
N ILE A 176 11.11 9.77 -4.71
CA ILE A 176 10.87 11.20 -4.95
C ILE A 176 12.07 11.85 -5.62
N SER A 177 11.86 12.98 -6.29
CA SER A 177 12.94 13.74 -6.93
C SER A 177 13.78 14.52 -5.91
N ARG A 178 15.00 14.90 -6.32
CA ARG A 178 15.89 15.76 -5.52
C ARG A 178 15.26 17.11 -5.17
N THR A 179 14.52 17.70 -6.08
CA THR A 179 13.84 19.00 -5.87
C THR A 179 12.78 18.89 -4.78
N THR A 180 12.07 17.78 -4.68
CA THR A 180 11.10 17.49 -3.62
C THR A 180 11.82 17.31 -2.27
N ALA A 181 12.96 16.61 -2.23
CA ALA A 181 13.70 16.34 -1.01
C ALA A 181 14.32 17.60 -0.37
N VAL A 182 14.84 18.54 -1.17
CA VAL A 182 15.48 19.79 -0.67
C VAL A 182 14.50 20.65 0.13
N VAL A 183 13.21 20.63 -0.20
CA VAL A 183 12.17 21.41 0.50
C VAL A 183 11.95 20.92 1.93
N GLY A 184 12.22 19.65 2.23
CA GLY A 184 12.00 19.02 3.56
C GLY A 184 13.17 19.07 4.53
N SER A 185 14.32 19.60 4.13
CA SER A 185 15.56 19.59 4.96
C SER A 185 15.61 20.67 6.04
N MET A 186 14.62 21.55 6.15
CA MET A 186 14.55 22.58 7.19
C MET A 186 14.13 22.00 8.53
N LEU A 187 14.79 22.44 9.60
CA LEU A 187 14.54 21.99 10.97
C LEU A 187 13.03 22.07 11.33
N ASN A 188 12.47 20.95 11.75
CA ASN A 188 11.07 20.80 12.18
C ASN A 188 10.00 21.08 11.09
N ILE A 189 10.36 21.10 9.80
CA ILE A 189 9.41 21.12 8.71
C ILE A 189 9.05 19.69 8.34
N LYS A 190 7.75 19.40 8.32
CA LYS A 190 7.20 18.09 7.93
C LYS A 190 6.51 18.21 6.57
N PRO A 191 6.89 17.37 5.59
CA PRO A 191 6.21 17.33 4.31
C PRO A 191 4.83 16.70 4.46
N VAL A 192 3.91 17.14 3.63
CA VAL A 192 2.63 16.48 3.38
C VAL A 192 2.63 16.00 1.95
N LEU A 193 2.39 14.72 1.76
CA LEU A 193 2.49 14.06 0.49
C LEU A 193 1.19 13.30 0.17
N HIS A 194 1.02 12.99 -1.10
CA HIS A 194 0.01 12.06 -1.57
C HIS A 194 0.59 11.12 -2.64
N VAL A 195 -0.19 10.12 -3.03
CA VAL A 195 0.05 9.37 -4.25
C VAL A 195 -0.81 10.01 -5.34
N ASP A 196 -0.19 10.46 -6.43
CA ASP A 196 -0.89 11.11 -7.54
C ASP A 196 -1.60 10.11 -8.48
N ASN A 197 -2.28 10.62 -9.49
CA ASN A 197 -3.01 9.79 -10.45
C ASN A 197 -2.12 8.88 -11.32
N ASP A 198 -0.83 9.19 -11.40
CA ASP A 198 0.17 8.32 -12.04
C ASP A 198 0.73 7.24 -11.08
N GLY A 199 0.28 7.20 -9.83
CA GLY A 199 0.80 6.30 -8.80
C GLY A 199 2.15 6.71 -8.20
N LYS A 200 2.58 7.97 -8.37
CA LYS A 200 3.85 8.52 -7.88
C LYS A 200 3.66 9.26 -6.56
N LEU A 201 4.73 9.29 -5.75
CA LEU A 201 4.73 10.07 -4.51
C LEU A 201 5.01 11.53 -4.83
N THR A 202 4.08 12.41 -4.47
CA THR A 202 4.15 13.84 -4.75
C THR A 202 3.92 14.66 -3.48
N ALA A 203 4.78 15.66 -3.23
CA ALA A 203 4.59 16.58 -2.13
C ALA A 203 3.55 17.65 -2.50
N ILE A 204 2.51 17.77 -1.68
CA ILE A 204 1.41 18.73 -1.86
C ILE A 204 1.43 19.86 -0.84
N GLY A 205 2.28 19.74 0.19
CA GLY A 205 2.40 20.77 1.21
C GLY A 205 3.56 20.53 2.16
N LYS A 206 3.71 21.48 3.08
CA LYS A 206 4.64 21.38 4.19
C LYS A 206 4.11 22.17 5.37
N VAL A 207 4.31 21.64 6.58
CA VAL A 207 3.89 22.28 7.82
C VAL A 207 5.00 22.24 8.85
N ARG A 208 4.95 23.12 9.84
CA ARG A 208 5.94 23.16 10.89
C ARG A 208 5.47 22.37 12.11
N GLY A 209 6.16 21.29 12.44
CA GLY A 209 5.91 20.46 13.61
C GLY A 209 5.06 19.23 13.33
N ARG A 210 5.36 18.17 14.08
CA ARG A 210 4.72 16.85 13.90
C ARG A 210 3.21 16.89 14.07
N LYS A 211 2.72 17.42 15.19
CA LYS A 211 1.27 17.48 15.47
C LYS A 211 0.48 18.18 14.37
N LYS A 212 1.07 19.26 13.79
CA LYS A 212 0.42 19.98 12.68
C LYS A 212 0.39 19.14 11.41
N SER A 213 1.42 18.31 11.13
CA SER A 213 1.38 17.45 9.96
C SER A 213 0.29 16.38 10.07
N LEU A 214 0.05 15.84 11.26
CA LEU A 214 -1.05 14.91 11.50
C LEU A 214 -2.42 15.58 11.32
N GLN A 215 -2.58 16.79 11.85
CA GLN A 215 -3.82 17.58 11.67
C GLN A 215 -4.07 17.94 10.21
N GLU A 216 -3.01 18.21 9.45
CA GLU A 216 -3.13 18.53 8.02
C GLU A 216 -3.64 17.34 7.21
N LEU A 217 -3.28 16.08 7.55
CA LEU A 217 -3.86 14.89 6.91
C LEU A 217 -5.39 14.85 7.08
N VAL A 218 -5.87 15.11 8.30
CA VAL A 218 -7.31 15.13 8.59
C VAL A 218 -8.02 16.29 7.89
N LYS A 219 -7.38 17.46 7.81
CA LYS A 219 -7.91 18.61 7.08
C LYS A 219 -8.01 18.33 5.57
N LEU A 220 -6.97 17.74 4.99
CA LEU A 220 -6.98 17.37 3.57
C LEU A 220 -8.00 16.26 3.27
N MET A 221 -8.33 15.41 4.24
CA MET A 221 -9.45 14.48 4.11
C MET A 221 -10.76 15.24 3.89
N ASP A 222 -11.02 16.32 4.66
CA ASP A 222 -12.22 17.15 4.47
C ASP A 222 -12.31 17.74 3.04
N GLU A 223 -11.15 18.08 2.45
CA GLU A 223 -11.08 18.67 1.12
C GLU A 223 -11.27 17.63 -0.02
N LYS A 224 -10.82 16.39 0.21
CA LYS A 224 -10.74 15.35 -0.85
C LYS A 224 -11.84 14.30 -0.78
N ILE A 225 -12.52 14.18 0.35
CA ILE A 225 -13.57 13.16 0.53
C ILE A 225 -14.78 13.40 -0.38
N GLY A 226 -15.09 14.66 -0.68
CA GLY A 226 -16.10 15.07 -1.64
C GLY A 226 -17.47 14.42 -1.42
N SER A 227 -18.01 13.79 -2.46
CA SER A 227 -19.33 13.13 -2.44
C SER A 227 -19.41 11.93 -1.49
N TYR A 228 -18.28 11.40 -1.02
CA TYR A 228 -18.22 10.27 -0.08
C TYR A 228 -18.36 10.69 1.40
N HIS A 229 -18.53 11.98 1.70
CA HIS A 229 -18.58 12.49 3.09
C HIS A 229 -19.55 11.71 3.98
N ASP A 230 -20.76 11.44 3.50
CA ASP A 230 -21.81 10.77 4.30
C ASP A 230 -21.78 9.23 4.18
N THR A 231 -20.96 8.69 3.29
CA THR A 231 -20.87 7.25 3.01
C THR A 231 -19.52 6.64 3.35
N CYS A 232 -18.51 7.46 3.67
CA CYS A 232 -17.20 6.99 4.10
C CYS A 232 -17.26 6.52 5.56
N HIS A 233 -17.53 5.24 5.76
CA HIS A 233 -17.57 4.62 7.10
C HIS A 233 -16.34 3.79 7.43
N THR A 234 -15.40 3.69 6.49
CA THR A 234 -14.17 2.91 6.61
C THR A 234 -12.97 3.76 6.26
N ILE A 235 -11.96 3.75 7.11
CA ILE A 235 -10.66 4.36 6.84
C ILE A 235 -9.55 3.36 7.15
N PHE A 236 -8.41 3.54 6.49
CA PHE A 236 -7.22 2.76 6.76
C PHE A 236 -6.09 3.69 7.20
N ILE A 237 -5.25 3.22 8.11
CA ILE A 237 -4.13 3.99 8.67
C ILE A 237 -2.89 3.11 8.70
N SER A 238 -1.79 3.58 8.09
CA SER A 238 -0.48 2.93 8.22
C SER A 238 0.50 3.80 9.00
N HIS A 239 1.36 3.19 9.82
CA HIS A 239 2.38 3.92 10.54
C HIS A 239 3.75 3.21 10.56
N GLY A 240 4.82 3.96 10.47
CA GLY A 240 6.19 3.50 10.58
C GLY A 240 6.69 3.58 12.02
N ASP A 241 6.22 2.66 12.87
CA ASP A 241 6.56 2.57 14.29
C ASP A 241 6.29 3.87 15.07
N CYS A 242 5.07 4.43 14.90
CA CYS A 242 4.57 5.61 15.58
C CYS A 242 3.07 5.49 15.87
N GLU A 243 2.69 4.47 16.61
CA GLU A 243 1.30 4.10 16.92
C GLU A 243 0.52 5.21 17.63
N GLU A 244 1.17 5.97 18.52
CA GLU A 244 0.53 7.10 19.20
C GLU A 244 0.04 8.17 18.20
N ASP A 245 0.82 8.45 17.16
CA ASP A 245 0.43 9.36 16.09
C ASP A 245 -0.74 8.80 15.26
N ALA A 246 -0.72 7.48 15.00
CA ALA A 246 -1.79 6.81 14.27
C ALA A 246 -3.11 6.87 15.06
N ASN A 247 -3.08 6.57 16.35
CA ASN A 247 -4.23 6.69 17.24
C ASN A 247 -4.74 8.14 17.29
N TYR A 248 -3.84 9.13 17.37
CA TYR A 248 -4.24 10.54 17.32
C TYR A 248 -5.01 10.88 16.04
N VAL A 249 -4.53 10.42 14.86
CA VAL A 249 -5.22 10.67 13.59
C VAL A 249 -6.56 9.96 13.55
N ALA A 250 -6.63 8.70 13.99
CA ALA A 250 -7.87 7.93 14.07
C ALA A 250 -8.94 8.64 14.90
N GLU A 251 -8.57 9.14 16.09
CA GLU A 251 -9.49 9.90 16.95
C GLU A 251 -9.96 11.20 16.28
N LYS A 252 -9.03 11.93 15.63
CA LYS A 252 -9.40 13.18 14.93
C LYS A 252 -10.33 12.94 13.73
N VAL A 253 -10.22 11.82 13.05
CA VAL A 253 -11.16 11.44 11.99
C VAL A 253 -12.52 11.07 12.60
N LYS A 254 -12.56 10.26 13.67
CA LYS A 254 -13.81 9.89 14.36
C LYS A 254 -14.57 11.09 14.93
N GLU A 255 -13.86 12.16 15.35
CA GLU A 255 -14.51 13.40 15.83
C GLU A 255 -15.35 14.08 14.73
N LYS A 256 -15.06 13.80 13.45
CA LYS A 256 -15.69 14.47 12.30
C LYS A 256 -16.61 13.57 11.48
N TYR A 257 -16.31 12.27 11.43
CA TYR A 257 -16.97 11.31 10.55
C TYR A 257 -17.51 10.12 11.32
N GLN A 258 -18.60 9.54 10.83
CA GLN A 258 -19.17 8.30 11.37
C GLN A 258 -18.38 7.09 10.89
N ILE A 259 -17.17 6.91 11.42
CA ILE A 259 -16.30 5.79 11.06
C ILE A 259 -16.67 4.54 11.86
N ASN A 260 -17.08 3.49 11.19
CA ASN A 260 -17.42 2.19 11.76
C ASN A 260 -16.22 1.23 11.77
N THR A 261 -15.37 1.32 10.73
CA THR A 261 -14.23 0.42 10.54
C THR A 261 -12.93 1.21 10.40
N ILE A 262 -11.95 0.87 11.21
CA ILE A 262 -10.57 1.36 11.05
C ILE A 262 -9.66 0.15 10.96
N ILE A 263 -9.01 -0.03 9.83
CA ILE A 263 -7.89 -0.98 9.72
C ILE A 263 -6.60 -0.18 9.91
N MET A 264 -5.87 -0.54 10.96
CA MET A 264 -4.59 0.08 11.29
C MET A 264 -3.51 -0.99 11.30
N ASN A 265 -2.41 -0.73 10.61
CA ASN A 265 -1.26 -1.62 10.61
C ASN A 265 0.06 -0.85 10.48
N GLN A 266 1.16 -1.50 10.79
CA GLN A 266 2.48 -0.94 10.54
C GLN A 266 2.78 -0.91 9.03
N VAL A 267 3.52 0.09 8.59
CA VAL A 267 4.14 0.11 7.27
C VAL A 267 5.21 -0.98 7.25
N GLY A 268 5.04 -1.97 6.39
CA GLY A 268 5.97 -3.09 6.27
C GLY A 268 7.38 -2.67 5.82
N ALA A 269 8.37 -3.49 6.11
CA ALA A 269 9.79 -3.18 5.91
C ALA A 269 10.15 -2.76 4.47
N THR A 270 9.46 -3.28 3.45
CA THR A 270 9.73 -2.96 2.04
C THR A 270 9.31 -1.54 1.65
N ILE A 271 8.23 -1.01 2.22
CA ILE A 271 7.87 0.41 2.09
C ILE A 271 8.66 1.24 3.11
N GLY A 272 8.80 0.76 4.34
CA GLY A 272 9.52 1.41 5.43
C GLY A 272 10.97 1.76 5.10
N ALA A 273 11.66 0.90 4.33
CA ALA A 273 13.01 1.15 3.82
C ALA A 273 13.14 2.49 3.04
N HIS A 274 12.05 2.90 2.40
CA HIS A 274 11.98 4.12 1.61
C HIS A 274 11.31 5.28 2.35
N SER A 275 10.30 5.03 3.18
CA SER A 275 9.56 6.09 3.88
C SER A 275 10.16 6.45 5.24
N GLY A 276 10.82 5.51 5.89
CA GLY A 276 11.51 5.69 7.17
C GLY A 276 10.60 5.65 8.40
N PRO A 277 11.21 5.60 9.59
CA PRO A 277 10.49 5.64 10.86
C PRO A 277 9.69 6.94 11.02
N GLY A 278 8.52 6.84 11.64
CA GLY A 278 7.60 7.96 11.84
C GLY A 278 6.79 8.32 10.58
N THR A 279 6.77 7.48 9.57
CA THR A 279 5.79 7.58 8.47
C THR A 279 4.39 7.46 9.03
N MET A 280 3.48 8.32 8.60
CA MET A 280 2.07 8.29 8.99
C MET A 280 1.20 8.51 7.76
N ALA A 281 0.32 7.57 7.46
CA ALA A 281 -0.53 7.61 6.28
C ALA A 281 -1.99 7.35 6.64
N LEU A 282 -2.89 8.14 6.02
CA LEU A 282 -4.33 8.06 6.12
C LEU A 282 -4.89 7.74 4.72
N PHE A 283 -5.78 6.74 4.67
CA PHE A 283 -6.41 6.30 3.43
C PHE A 283 -7.92 6.26 3.60
N PHE A 284 -8.63 6.69 2.58
CA PHE A 284 -10.09 6.74 2.53
C PHE A 284 -10.58 6.78 1.09
N VAL A 285 -11.87 6.56 0.87
CA VAL A 285 -12.49 6.75 -0.45
C VAL A 285 -12.88 8.22 -0.61
N GLY A 286 -12.51 8.84 -1.73
CA GLY A 286 -12.81 10.23 -2.03
C GLY A 286 -13.01 10.48 -3.52
N ASP A 287 -13.43 11.69 -3.89
CA ASP A 287 -13.65 12.06 -5.29
C ASP A 287 -12.34 12.18 -6.06
N GLU A 288 -11.26 12.64 -5.40
CA GLU A 288 -9.95 12.88 -6.00
C GLU A 288 -8.80 12.43 -5.08
N ARG A 289 -7.73 11.93 -5.69
CA ARG A 289 -6.46 11.65 -5.01
C ARG A 289 -5.72 12.90 -4.57
#